data_b17c0f08a4c9b00c41c8daf60384389b
#
_entry.id   b17c0f08a4c9b00c41c8daf60384389b
#
_cell.length_a   1.000
_cell.length_b   1.000
_cell.length_c   1.000
_cell.angle_alpha   90.00
_cell.angle_beta   90.00
_cell.angle_gamma   90.00
#
_symmetry.space_group_name_H-M   'P 1'
#
loop_
_entity.id
_entity.type
_entity.pdbx_description
1 polymer ?
#
loop_
_entity_poly.entity_id
_entity_poly.type
_entity_poly.pdbx_seq_one_letter_code
_entity_poly.pdbx_strand_id
1 'polypeptide(L)'
;MTVALVLVIAKLWAFGETGSLSIAATLADSAMDLMMSLGGLVAIIYAAKPADDDHNFGHTSAEDLAALGQSIFILISATVIAVAAILRLLDRNVSLPEREASGMVVIVFSIVITIALVLWQRRVAKQTGNRVVAADSLHYLGDLIPNVGALIALWASAKFGIGQIDSIVALAAAALLAFGAMRIGKAAFDALMDRQADTGMIAGIEDITRDF
;
A
#
# COMPACT_ATOMS: atom_id res chain seq x y z
N MET A 1 6.94 1.79 -9.77
CA MET A 1 6.80 2.84 -10.77
C MET A 1 6.49 2.33 -12.17
N THR A 2 7.30 1.51 -12.84
CA THR A 2 6.99 0.95 -14.19
C THR A 2 5.65 0.23 -14.25
N VAL A 3 5.32 -0.58 -13.26
CA VAL A 3 4.04 -1.31 -13.18
C VAL A 3 2.87 -0.34 -13.02
N ALA A 4 2.98 0.66 -12.13
CA ALA A 4 1.95 1.69 -11.97
C ALA A 4 1.70 2.44 -13.28
N LEU A 5 2.77 2.80 -13.99
CA LEU A 5 2.68 3.45 -15.30
C LEU A 5 1.96 2.56 -16.33
N VAL A 6 2.30 1.27 -16.40
CA VAL A 6 1.63 0.30 -17.30
C VAL A 6 0.16 0.19 -16.96
N LEU A 7 -0.23 0.13 -15.68
CA LEU A 7 -1.63 0.06 -15.26
C LEU A 7 -2.40 1.34 -15.64
N VAL A 8 -1.80 2.52 -15.45
CA VAL A 8 -2.40 3.80 -15.87
C VAL A 8 -2.63 3.83 -17.37
N ILE A 9 -1.61 3.46 -18.18
CA ILE A 9 -1.73 3.45 -19.63
C ILE A 9 -2.81 2.47 -20.10
N ALA A 10 -2.83 1.24 -19.55
CA ALA A 10 -3.83 0.24 -19.91
C ALA A 10 -5.26 0.69 -19.58
N LYS A 11 -5.46 1.31 -18.40
CA LYS A 11 -6.76 1.82 -17.98
C LYS A 11 -7.18 3.08 -18.75
N LEU A 12 -6.22 3.95 -19.11
CA LEU A 12 -6.47 5.11 -19.97
C LEU A 12 -6.95 4.68 -21.36
N TRP A 13 -6.28 3.69 -21.93
CA TRP A 13 -6.71 3.11 -23.21
C TRP A 13 -8.12 2.49 -23.11
N ALA A 14 -8.38 1.69 -22.08
CA ALA A 14 -9.68 1.08 -21.85
C ALA A 14 -10.78 2.13 -21.62
N PHE A 15 -10.47 3.25 -20.93
CA PHE A 15 -11.41 4.36 -20.77
C PHE A 15 -11.71 5.06 -22.10
N GLY A 16 -10.69 5.27 -22.94
CA GLY A 16 -10.85 5.86 -24.28
C GLY A 16 -11.76 5.05 -25.19
N GLU A 17 -11.70 3.70 -25.11
CA GLU A 17 -12.55 2.80 -25.89
C GLU A 17 -13.98 2.67 -25.36
N THR A 18 -14.17 2.74 -24.04
CA THR A 18 -15.46 2.39 -23.41
C THR A 18 -16.26 3.60 -22.91
N GLY A 19 -15.58 4.71 -22.56
CA GLY A 19 -16.19 5.87 -21.88
C GLY A 19 -16.84 5.53 -20.51
N SER A 20 -16.52 4.37 -19.93
CA SER A 20 -17.15 3.87 -18.70
C SER A 20 -16.68 4.65 -17.46
N LEU A 21 -17.64 5.18 -16.69
CA LEU A 21 -17.36 5.84 -15.41
C LEU A 21 -16.67 4.91 -14.39
N SER A 22 -16.95 3.63 -14.43
CA SER A 22 -16.29 2.63 -13.57
C SER A 22 -14.80 2.51 -13.91
N ILE A 23 -14.46 2.52 -15.21
CA ILE A 23 -13.05 2.52 -15.65
C ILE A 23 -12.38 3.85 -15.32
N ALA A 24 -13.09 4.98 -15.43
CA ALA A 24 -12.57 6.29 -15.03
C ALA A 24 -12.20 6.32 -13.54
N ALA A 25 -13.04 5.75 -12.67
CA ALA A 25 -12.75 5.63 -11.24
C ALA A 25 -11.47 4.81 -10.99
N THR A 26 -11.34 3.63 -11.60
CA THR A 26 -10.14 2.80 -11.44
C THR A 26 -8.89 3.41 -12.09
N LEU A 27 -9.04 4.26 -13.11
CA LEU A 27 -7.95 5.03 -13.69
C LEU A 27 -7.47 6.12 -12.71
N ALA A 28 -8.40 6.82 -12.04
CA ALA A 28 -8.07 7.81 -11.02
C ALA A 28 -7.27 7.17 -9.86
N ASP A 29 -7.71 6.00 -9.36
CA ASP A 29 -6.97 5.24 -8.34
C ASP A 29 -5.55 4.92 -8.81
N SER A 30 -5.38 4.38 -10.02
CA SER A 30 -4.05 4.05 -10.55
C SER A 30 -3.17 5.27 -10.81
N ALA A 31 -3.76 6.44 -11.10
CA ALA A 31 -3.01 7.69 -11.20
C ALA A 31 -2.51 8.14 -9.81
N MET A 32 -3.32 7.98 -8.76
CA MET A 32 -2.90 8.22 -7.37
C MET A 32 -1.76 7.30 -6.95
N ASP A 33 -1.84 5.99 -7.28
CA ASP A 33 -0.78 5.01 -7.02
C ASP A 33 0.53 5.41 -7.70
N LEU A 34 0.44 5.88 -8.95
CA LEU A 34 1.61 6.36 -9.68
C LEU A 34 2.23 7.59 -8.99
N MET A 35 1.40 8.53 -8.51
CA MET A 35 1.88 9.70 -7.78
C MET A 35 2.56 9.31 -6.45
N MET A 36 2.01 8.35 -5.72
CA MET A 36 2.62 7.83 -4.48
C MET A 36 3.96 7.15 -4.76
N SER A 37 4.03 6.30 -5.80
CA SER A 37 5.29 5.65 -6.22
C SER A 37 6.34 6.65 -6.70
N LEU A 38 5.93 7.74 -7.36
CA LEU A 38 6.82 8.84 -7.76
C LEU A 38 7.36 9.58 -6.54
N GLY A 39 6.49 9.92 -5.59
CA GLY A 39 6.88 10.56 -4.34
C GLY A 39 7.91 9.74 -3.57
N GLY A 40 7.68 8.44 -3.44
CA GLY A 40 8.64 7.51 -2.82
C GLY A 40 9.97 7.46 -3.56
N LEU A 41 9.96 7.41 -4.90
CA LEU A 41 11.19 7.42 -5.68
C LEU A 41 11.98 8.72 -5.50
N VAL A 42 11.30 9.87 -5.52
CA VAL A 42 11.93 11.19 -5.29
C VAL A 42 12.55 11.23 -3.89
N ALA A 43 11.86 10.73 -2.87
CA ALA A 43 12.37 10.67 -1.51
C ALA A 43 13.64 9.82 -1.41
N ILE A 44 13.66 8.64 -2.04
CA ILE A 44 14.85 7.76 -2.08
C ILE A 44 16.02 8.43 -2.80
N ILE A 45 15.78 9.07 -3.95
CA ILE A 45 16.82 9.79 -4.69
C ILE A 45 17.36 10.98 -3.87
N TYR A 46 16.48 11.70 -3.18
CA TYR A 46 16.88 12.82 -2.33
C TYR A 46 17.69 12.35 -1.11
N ALA A 47 17.24 11.26 -0.46
CA ALA A 47 17.92 10.64 0.67
C ALA A 47 19.33 10.14 0.34
N ALA A 48 19.57 9.75 -0.93
CA ALA A 48 20.88 9.29 -1.40
C ALA A 48 21.91 10.43 -1.58
N LYS A 49 21.51 11.71 -1.43
CA LYS A 49 22.46 12.82 -1.49
C LYS A 49 23.37 12.83 -0.26
N PRO A 50 24.68 13.11 -0.44
CA PRO A 50 25.61 13.25 0.67
C PRO A 50 25.26 14.47 1.54
N ALA A 51 25.88 14.56 2.71
CA ALA A 51 25.81 15.75 3.56
C ALA A 51 26.27 17.00 2.80
N ASP A 52 25.61 18.12 3.06
CA ASP A 52 25.91 19.44 2.54
C ASP A 52 25.95 20.47 3.68
N ASP A 53 26.15 21.75 3.35
CA ASP A 53 26.27 22.82 4.35
C ASP A 53 24.99 23.04 5.17
N ASP A 54 23.82 22.73 4.58
CA ASP A 54 22.51 22.87 5.23
C ASP A 54 22.12 21.58 5.99
N HIS A 55 22.63 20.42 5.56
CA HIS A 55 22.27 19.10 6.10
C HIS A 55 23.53 18.31 6.47
N ASN A 56 24.15 18.63 7.59
CA ASN A 56 25.42 18.06 8.06
C ASN A 56 25.39 16.54 8.26
N PHE A 57 24.22 15.95 8.56
CA PHE A 57 24.02 14.51 8.75
C PHE A 57 23.52 13.79 7.48
N GLY A 58 23.48 14.50 6.33
CA GLY A 58 22.95 13.98 5.09
C GLY A 58 21.42 14.04 5.01
N HIS A 59 20.85 13.38 4.00
CA HIS A 59 19.44 13.51 3.63
C HIS A 59 18.61 12.25 3.90
N THR A 60 19.16 11.28 4.65
CA THR A 60 18.53 9.95 4.88
C THR A 60 17.15 10.02 5.51
N SER A 61 16.90 11.03 6.37
CA SER A 61 15.61 11.27 7.00
C SER A 61 14.46 11.53 6.02
N ALA A 62 14.76 11.85 4.76
CA ALA A 62 13.75 12.03 3.71
C ALA A 62 13.00 10.71 3.40
N GLU A 63 13.67 9.55 3.49
CA GLU A 63 13.01 8.25 3.35
C GLU A 63 12.03 8.00 4.51
N ASP A 64 12.43 8.31 5.74
CA ASP A 64 11.59 8.10 6.91
C ASP A 64 10.38 9.05 6.88
N LEU A 65 10.57 10.30 6.44
CA LEU A 65 9.47 11.26 6.27
C LEU A 65 8.47 10.78 5.20
N ALA A 66 8.96 10.28 4.06
CA ALA A 66 8.11 9.72 3.03
C ALA A 66 7.36 8.47 3.50
N ALA A 67 8.04 7.55 4.20
CA ALA A 67 7.43 6.35 4.76
C ALA A 67 6.36 6.69 5.82
N LEU A 68 6.60 7.71 6.65
CA LEU A 68 5.61 8.23 7.60
C LEU A 68 4.38 8.79 6.88
N GLY A 69 4.59 9.64 5.86
CA GLY A 69 3.50 10.18 5.04
C GLY A 69 2.66 9.10 4.37
N GLN A 70 3.30 8.10 3.76
CA GLN A 70 2.61 6.95 3.16
C GLN A 70 1.85 6.12 4.19
N SER A 71 2.41 5.91 5.39
CA SER A 71 1.74 5.16 6.45
C SER A 71 0.48 5.87 6.95
N ILE A 72 0.49 7.19 7.07
CA ILE A 72 -0.68 8.00 7.41
C ILE A 72 -1.75 7.87 6.32
N PHE A 73 -1.36 7.95 5.05
CA PHE A 73 -2.29 7.79 3.93
C PHE A 73 -2.96 6.39 3.95
N ILE A 74 -2.18 5.33 4.20
CA ILE A 74 -2.71 3.96 4.30
C ILE A 74 -3.67 3.83 5.50
N LEU A 75 -3.38 4.47 6.64
CA LEU A 75 -4.26 4.48 7.81
C LEU A 75 -5.62 5.15 7.50
N ILE A 76 -5.59 6.28 6.79
CA ILE A 76 -6.81 6.97 6.35
C ILE A 76 -7.61 6.04 5.42
N SER A 77 -6.96 5.46 4.41
CA SER A 77 -7.59 4.53 3.47
C SER A 77 -8.19 3.31 4.18
N ALA A 78 -7.46 2.69 5.11
CA ALA A 78 -7.95 1.58 5.91
C ALA A 78 -9.18 1.97 6.75
N THR A 79 -9.19 3.18 7.31
CA THR A 79 -10.34 3.70 8.07
C THR A 79 -11.57 3.88 7.17
N VAL A 80 -11.39 4.44 5.97
CA VAL A 80 -12.49 4.60 4.99
C VAL A 80 -13.05 3.24 4.59
N ILE A 81 -12.19 2.26 4.28
CA ILE A 81 -12.60 0.90 3.93
C ILE A 81 -13.37 0.25 5.10
N ALA A 82 -12.87 0.38 6.33
CA ALA A 82 -13.52 -0.19 7.52
C ALA A 82 -14.92 0.41 7.73
N VAL A 83 -15.05 1.74 7.65
CA VAL A 83 -16.32 2.43 7.79
C VAL A 83 -17.30 1.99 6.69
N ALA A 84 -16.86 1.96 5.43
CA ALA A 84 -17.68 1.50 4.32
C ALA A 84 -18.15 0.04 4.49
N ALA A 85 -17.25 -0.85 4.93
CA ALA A 85 -17.56 -2.26 5.20
C ALA A 85 -18.59 -2.41 6.33
N ILE A 86 -18.44 -1.65 7.43
CA ILE A 86 -19.40 -1.67 8.56
C ILE A 86 -20.77 -1.15 8.11
N LEU A 87 -20.84 -0.03 7.40
CA LEU A 87 -22.10 0.51 6.90
C LEU A 87 -22.80 -0.50 5.99
N ARG A 88 -22.05 -1.19 5.15
CA ARG A 88 -22.59 -2.21 4.23
C ARG A 88 -23.07 -3.47 4.97
N LEU A 89 -22.42 -3.84 6.09
CA LEU A 89 -22.88 -4.94 6.95
C LEU A 89 -24.19 -4.61 7.68
N LEU A 90 -24.42 -3.33 7.99
CA LEU A 90 -25.64 -2.85 8.64
C LEU A 90 -26.82 -2.69 7.65
N ASP A 91 -26.52 -2.53 6.36
CA ASP A 91 -27.53 -2.43 5.31
C ASP A 91 -28.04 -3.82 4.90
N ARG A 92 -29.34 -4.09 5.11
CA ARG A 92 -29.97 -5.36 4.77
C ARG A 92 -30.28 -5.53 3.28
N ASN A 93 -30.17 -4.46 2.48
CA ASN A 93 -30.54 -4.43 1.06
C ASN A 93 -29.31 -4.32 0.13
N VAL A 94 -28.24 -5.09 0.41
CA VAL A 94 -27.03 -5.08 -0.41
C VAL A 94 -27.31 -5.70 -1.78
N SER A 95 -27.50 -4.87 -2.80
CA SER A 95 -27.44 -5.29 -4.19
C SER A 95 -25.97 -5.56 -4.55
N LEU A 96 -25.70 -6.74 -5.13
CA LEU A 96 -24.40 -7.05 -5.69
C LEU A 96 -24.11 -6.09 -6.87
N PRO A 97 -22.92 -5.50 -6.97
CA PRO A 97 -22.59 -4.66 -8.10
C PRO A 97 -22.66 -5.48 -9.39
N GLU A 98 -23.48 -5.04 -10.33
CA GLU A 98 -23.51 -5.58 -11.69
C GLU A 98 -22.16 -5.29 -12.34
N ARG A 99 -21.32 -6.33 -12.46
CA ARG A 99 -20.04 -6.23 -13.16
C ARG A 99 -20.22 -6.71 -14.59
N GLU A 100 -20.02 -5.81 -15.52
CA GLU A 100 -19.94 -6.18 -16.94
C GLU A 100 -18.76 -7.14 -17.16
N ALA A 101 -18.98 -8.20 -17.93
CA ALA A 101 -18.01 -9.25 -18.20
C ALA A 101 -16.68 -8.74 -18.80
N SER A 102 -16.73 -7.62 -19.52
CA SER A 102 -15.57 -6.95 -20.12
C SER A 102 -14.58 -6.40 -19.09
N GLY A 103 -15.05 -5.95 -17.91
CA GLY A 103 -14.21 -5.49 -16.82
C GLY A 103 -13.44 -6.59 -16.08
N MET A 104 -13.95 -7.83 -16.14
CA MET A 104 -13.40 -8.94 -15.36
C MET A 104 -11.98 -9.34 -15.82
N VAL A 105 -11.70 -9.33 -17.11
CA VAL A 105 -10.37 -9.65 -17.68
C VAL A 105 -9.32 -8.63 -17.20
N VAL A 106 -9.66 -7.34 -17.23
CA VAL A 106 -8.75 -6.27 -16.79
C VAL A 106 -8.48 -6.37 -15.28
N ILE A 107 -9.52 -6.71 -14.49
CA ILE A 107 -9.37 -6.90 -13.04
C ILE A 107 -8.46 -8.08 -12.74
N VAL A 108 -8.65 -9.24 -13.36
CA VAL A 108 -7.81 -10.43 -13.18
C VAL A 108 -6.36 -10.14 -13.60
N PHE A 109 -6.16 -9.48 -14.73
CA PHE A 109 -4.83 -9.08 -15.19
C PHE A 109 -4.16 -8.13 -14.20
N SER A 110 -4.88 -7.11 -13.72
CA SER A 110 -4.38 -6.18 -12.71
C SER A 110 -3.99 -6.89 -11.42
N ILE A 111 -4.83 -7.84 -10.94
CA ILE A 111 -4.54 -8.65 -9.74
C ILE A 111 -3.23 -9.42 -9.91
N VAL A 112 -3.03 -10.12 -11.02
CA VAL A 112 -1.82 -10.94 -11.26
C VAL A 112 -0.56 -10.06 -11.27
N ILE A 113 -0.60 -8.93 -11.96
CA ILE A 113 0.53 -7.99 -12.00
C ILE A 113 0.80 -7.39 -10.62
N THR A 114 -0.25 -7.00 -9.89
CA THR A 114 -0.10 -6.41 -8.54
C THR A 114 0.46 -7.44 -7.56
N ILE A 115 0.04 -8.71 -7.61
CA ILE A 115 0.62 -9.79 -6.79
C ILE A 115 2.13 -9.90 -7.07
N ALA A 116 2.53 -9.98 -8.33
CA ALA A 116 3.93 -10.09 -8.70
C ALA A 116 4.75 -8.89 -8.19
N LEU A 117 4.20 -7.68 -8.31
CA LEU A 117 4.81 -6.44 -7.82
C LEU A 117 4.98 -6.47 -6.29
N VAL A 118 3.92 -6.77 -5.54
CA VAL A 118 3.95 -6.81 -4.06
C VAL A 118 4.96 -7.83 -3.55
N LEU A 119 5.00 -9.03 -4.16
CA LEU A 119 5.97 -10.05 -3.78
C LEU A 119 7.42 -9.59 -4.03
N TRP A 120 7.66 -8.94 -5.16
CA TRP A 120 8.98 -8.39 -5.49
C TRP A 120 9.37 -7.24 -4.56
N GLN A 121 8.48 -6.27 -4.32
CA GLN A 121 8.71 -5.15 -3.41
C GLN A 121 8.99 -5.63 -1.98
N ARG A 122 8.23 -6.61 -1.47
CA ARG A 122 8.47 -7.20 -0.14
C ARG A 122 9.84 -7.85 -0.05
N ARG A 123 10.29 -8.53 -1.11
CA ARG A 123 11.64 -9.09 -1.16
C ARG A 123 12.70 -7.99 -1.11
N VAL A 124 12.55 -6.93 -1.92
CA VAL A 124 13.47 -5.78 -1.93
C VAL A 124 13.48 -5.09 -0.58
N ALA A 125 12.31 -4.76 -0.01
CA ALA A 125 12.21 -4.11 1.30
C ALA A 125 12.90 -4.92 2.41
N LYS A 126 12.75 -6.27 2.38
CA LYS A 126 13.42 -7.16 3.34
C LYS A 126 14.94 -7.19 3.15
N GLN A 127 15.44 -7.08 1.93
CA GLN A 127 16.87 -7.10 1.62
C GLN A 127 17.56 -5.76 1.90
N THR A 128 16.87 -4.65 1.65
CA THR A 128 17.43 -3.29 1.76
C THR A 128 17.11 -2.60 3.08
N GLY A 129 16.11 -3.08 3.83
CA GLY A 129 15.57 -2.38 5.00
C GLY A 129 14.79 -1.11 4.66
N ASN A 130 14.59 -0.78 3.36
CA ASN A 130 13.98 0.46 2.93
C ASN A 130 12.50 0.53 3.31
N ARG A 131 12.14 1.53 4.13
CA ARG A 131 10.78 1.73 4.66
C ARG A 131 9.81 2.27 3.63
N VAL A 132 10.29 3.07 2.66
CA VAL A 132 9.45 3.58 1.56
C VAL A 132 8.96 2.42 0.70
N VAL A 133 9.85 1.49 0.32
CA VAL A 133 9.47 0.30 -0.44
C VAL A 133 8.52 -0.60 0.35
N ALA A 134 8.71 -0.70 1.68
CA ALA A 134 7.80 -1.44 2.55
C ALA A 134 6.40 -0.80 2.59
N ALA A 135 6.31 0.53 2.71
CA ALA A 135 5.04 1.26 2.69
C ALA A 135 4.35 1.16 1.33
N ASP A 136 5.09 1.31 0.23
CA ASP A 136 4.56 1.16 -1.13
C ASP A 136 3.98 -0.25 -1.36
N SER A 137 4.69 -1.30 -0.89
CA SER A 137 4.19 -2.68 -0.97
C SER A 137 2.91 -2.92 -0.15
N LEU A 138 2.74 -2.21 0.97
CA LEU A 138 1.55 -2.29 1.80
C LEU A 138 0.37 -1.55 1.16
N HIS A 139 0.63 -0.43 0.50
CA HIS A 139 -0.36 0.31 -0.27
C HIS A 139 -0.94 -0.57 -1.39
N TYR A 140 -0.09 -1.16 -2.25
CA TYR A 140 -0.54 -2.09 -3.29
C TYR A 140 -1.26 -3.34 -2.75
N LEU A 141 -0.91 -3.79 -1.56
CA LEU A 141 -1.67 -4.84 -0.89
C LEU A 141 -3.08 -4.37 -0.51
N GLY A 142 -3.21 -3.08 -0.13
CA GLY A 142 -4.49 -2.44 0.14
C GLY A 142 -5.44 -2.46 -1.06
N ASP A 143 -4.90 -2.25 -2.24
CA ASP A 143 -5.68 -2.27 -3.48
C ASP A 143 -6.01 -3.70 -3.95
N LEU A 144 -5.11 -4.64 -3.64
CA LEU A 144 -5.25 -6.04 -4.04
C LEU A 144 -6.32 -6.76 -3.22
N ILE A 145 -6.36 -6.55 -1.90
CA ILE A 145 -7.24 -7.31 -1.01
C ILE A 145 -8.73 -7.09 -1.32
N PRO A 146 -9.24 -5.87 -1.53
CA PRO A 146 -10.62 -5.64 -1.95
C PRO A 146 -10.96 -6.30 -3.28
N ASN A 147 -10.02 -6.29 -4.24
CA ASN A 147 -10.25 -6.91 -5.56
C ASN A 147 -10.34 -8.43 -5.46
N VAL A 148 -9.46 -9.07 -4.71
CA VAL A 148 -9.49 -10.52 -4.43
C VAL A 148 -10.72 -10.86 -3.59
N GLY A 149 -11.01 -10.07 -2.56
CA GLY A 149 -12.20 -10.22 -1.72
C GLY A 149 -13.48 -10.18 -2.52
N ALA A 150 -13.60 -9.27 -3.47
CA ALA A 150 -14.75 -9.18 -4.36
C ALA A 150 -14.91 -10.41 -5.27
N LEU A 151 -13.81 -11.02 -5.76
CA LEU A 151 -13.87 -12.28 -6.51
C LEU A 151 -14.35 -13.44 -5.63
N ILE A 152 -13.84 -13.53 -4.41
CA ILE A 152 -14.24 -14.54 -3.43
C ILE A 152 -15.72 -14.35 -3.05
N ALA A 153 -16.13 -13.11 -2.82
CA ALA A 153 -17.52 -12.78 -2.45
C ALA A 153 -18.50 -13.13 -3.57
N LEU A 154 -18.15 -12.84 -4.84
CA LEU A 154 -18.96 -13.24 -6.00
C LEU A 154 -19.09 -14.76 -6.10
N TRP A 155 -18.00 -15.50 -5.92
CA TRP A 155 -18.02 -16.94 -5.93
C TRP A 155 -18.85 -17.52 -4.77
N ALA A 156 -18.67 -16.99 -3.57
CA ALA A 156 -19.38 -17.43 -2.37
C ALA A 156 -20.88 -17.08 -2.42
N SER A 157 -21.23 -15.90 -2.94
CA SER A 157 -22.61 -15.48 -3.16
C SER A 157 -23.33 -16.39 -4.16
N ALA A 158 -22.66 -16.72 -5.28
CA ALA A 158 -23.20 -17.63 -6.28
C ALA A 158 -23.41 -19.05 -5.73
N LYS A 159 -22.56 -19.51 -4.82
CA LYS A 159 -22.58 -20.90 -4.30
C LYS A 159 -23.39 -21.06 -3.00
N PHE A 160 -23.37 -20.07 -2.13
CA PHE A 160 -23.93 -20.14 -0.77
C PHE A 160 -25.01 -19.10 -0.49
N GLY A 161 -25.26 -18.12 -1.38
CA GLY A 161 -26.24 -17.06 -1.18
C GLY A 161 -25.88 -16.03 -0.09
N ILE A 162 -24.62 -15.98 0.36
CA ILE A 162 -24.17 -15.13 1.47
C ILE A 162 -23.54 -13.85 0.90
N GLY A 163 -24.34 -12.76 0.82
CA GLY A 163 -23.86 -11.46 0.30
C GLY A 163 -22.96 -10.67 1.25
N GLN A 164 -22.84 -11.07 2.52
CA GLN A 164 -22.08 -10.32 3.54
C GLN A 164 -20.57 -10.67 3.58
N ILE A 165 -20.15 -11.70 2.87
CA ILE A 165 -18.74 -12.17 2.87
C ILE A 165 -17.78 -11.06 2.39
N ASP A 166 -18.17 -10.29 1.38
CA ASP A 166 -17.38 -9.17 0.85
C ASP A 166 -17.04 -8.14 1.93
N SER A 167 -18.02 -7.75 2.73
CA SER A 167 -17.82 -6.78 3.81
C SER A 167 -16.95 -7.31 4.95
N ILE A 168 -17.05 -8.62 5.27
CA ILE A 168 -16.21 -9.26 6.30
C ILE A 168 -14.76 -9.30 5.82
N VAL A 169 -14.53 -9.69 4.56
CA VAL A 169 -13.20 -9.70 3.95
C VAL A 169 -12.61 -8.29 3.90
N ALA A 170 -13.42 -7.29 3.51
CA ALA A 170 -12.99 -5.89 3.49
C ALA A 170 -12.60 -5.37 4.89
N LEU A 171 -13.35 -5.75 5.93
CA LEU A 171 -13.03 -5.37 7.32
C LEU A 171 -11.74 -6.03 7.81
N ALA A 172 -11.54 -7.31 7.51
CA ALA A 172 -10.29 -8.01 7.84
C ALA A 172 -9.10 -7.39 7.10
N ALA A 173 -9.27 -7.02 5.83
CA ALA A 173 -8.28 -6.31 5.04
C ALA A 173 -7.91 -4.96 5.66
N ALA A 174 -8.93 -4.15 6.00
CA ALA A 174 -8.71 -2.85 6.65
C ALA A 174 -7.93 -2.98 7.97
N ALA A 175 -8.24 -3.98 8.79
CA ALA A 175 -7.51 -4.24 10.03
C ALA A 175 -6.04 -4.61 9.77
N LEU A 176 -5.77 -5.45 8.76
CA LEU A 176 -4.42 -5.85 8.36
C LEU A 176 -3.60 -4.64 7.87
N LEU A 177 -4.21 -3.78 7.04
CA LEU A 177 -3.60 -2.56 6.53
C LEU A 177 -3.28 -1.57 7.64
N ALA A 178 -4.24 -1.34 8.54
CA ALA A 178 -4.05 -0.44 9.68
C ALA A 178 -2.90 -0.91 10.58
N PHE A 179 -2.83 -2.22 10.88
CA PHE A 179 -1.74 -2.79 11.66
C PHE A 179 -0.38 -2.63 10.96
N GLY A 180 -0.30 -2.93 9.65
CA GLY A 180 0.91 -2.76 8.86
C GLY A 180 1.37 -1.31 8.79
N ALA A 181 0.44 -0.38 8.53
CA ALA A 181 0.71 1.04 8.46
C ALA A 181 1.19 1.62 9.80
N MET A 182 0.55 1.24 10.92
CA MET A 182 1.00 1.64 12.26
C MET A 182 2.43 1.16 12.55
N ARG A 183 2.78 -0.07 12.13
CA ARG A 183 4.12 -0.61 12.32
C ARG A 183 5.17 0.17 11.50
N ILE A 184 4.89 0.48 10.23
CA ILE A 184 5.79 1.26 9.38
C ILE A 184 5.89 2.69 9.88
N GLY A 185 4.76 3.34 10.17
CA GLY A 185 4.70 4.71 10.67
C GLY A 185 5.43 4.89 11.99
N LYS A 186 5.27 3.93 12.93
CA LYS A 186 6.01 3.94 14.18
C LYS A 186 7.52 3.82 13.94
N ALA A 187 7.96 2.91 13.06
CA ALA A 187 9.38 2.74 12.78
C ALA A 187 10.00 3.99 12.13
N ALA A 188 9.26 4.63 11.21
CA ALA A 188 9.66 5.89 10.57
C ALA A 188 9.69 7.05 11.58
N PHE A 189 8.67 7.17 12.42
CA PHE A 189 8.61 8.18 13.48
C PHE A 189 9.74 8.00 14.48
N ASP A 190 9.98 6.77 14.97
CA ASP A 190 11.07 6.46 15.90
C ASP A 190 12.45 6.85 15.31
N ALA A 191 12.64 6.66 13.97
CA ALA A 191 13.88 7.07 13.30
C ALA A 191 14.01 8.59 13.17
N LEU A 192 12.92 9.31 12.87
CA LEU A 192 12.91 10.78 12.79
C LEU A 192 13.12 11.44 14.18
N MET A 193 12.76 10.72 15.25
CA MET A 193 12.93 11.18 16.66
C MET A 193 14.23 10.67 17.29
N ASP A 194 15.20 10.24 16.48
CA ASP A 194 16.52 9.78 16.93
C ASP A 194 16.44 8.72 18.05
N ARG A 195 15.49 7.79 17.90
CA ARG A 195 15.32 6.74 18.90
C ARG A 195 16.63 5.99 19.14
N GLN A 196 16.97 5.83 20.40
CA GLN A 196 18.15 5.09 20.86
C GLN A 196 18.23 3.70 20.21
N ALA A 197 19.44 3.28 19.84
CA ALA A 197 19.71 1.95 19.30
C ALA A 197 19.34 0.85 20.32
N ASP A 198 19.17 -0.38 19.82
CA ASP A 198 18.84 -1.53 20.66
C ASP A 198 19.88 -1.70 21.79
N THR A 199 19.41 -2.00 23.00
CA THR A 199 20.24 -2.18 24.18
C THR A 199 21.34 -3.24 23.99
N GLY A 200 21.08 -4.27 23.17
CA GLY A 200 22.09 -5.27 22.80
C GLY A 200 23.23 -4.69 21.95
N MET A 201 22.92 -3.76 21.03
CA MET A 201 23.92 -3.07 20.23
C MET A 201 24.75 -2.11 21.06
N ILE A 202 24.11 -1.38 22.00
CA ILE A 202 24.79 -0.46 22.93
C ILE A 202 25.76 -1.23 23.83
N ALA A 203 25.31 -2.34 24.44
CA ALA A 203 26.16 -3.19 25.29
C ALA A 203 27.36 -3.75 24.50
N GLY A 204 27.16 -4.14 23.22
CA GLY A 204 28.25 -4.58 22.35
C GLY A 204 29.28 -3.49 22.05
N ILE A 205 28.84 -2.23 21.86
CA ILE A 205 29.74 -1.08 21.66
C ILE A 205 30.47 -0.76 22.95
N GLU A 206 29.80 -0.77 24.10
CA GLU A 206 30.41 -0.54 25.40
C GLU A 206 31.47 -1.61 25.73
N ASP A 207 31.23 -2.86 25.40
CA ASP A 207 32.16 -3.96 25.61
C ASP A 207 33.45 -3.79 24.79
N ILE A 208 33.28 -3.42 23.48
CA ILE A 208 34.42 -3.14 22.60
C ILE A 208 35.22 -1.91 23.08
N THR A 209 34.53 -0.85 23.56
CA THR A 209 35.21 0.38 23.98
C THR A 209 35.89 0.27 25.37
N ARG A 210 35.54 -0.73 26.18
CA ARG A 210 36.24 -1.01 27.46
C ARG A 210 37.65 -1.59 27.31
N ASP A 211 37.91 -2.22 26.16
CA ASP A 211 39.19 -2.86 25.85
C ASP A 211 40.21 -1.89 25.21
N PHE A 212 39.81 -0.61 25.01
CA PHE A 212 40.68 0.49 24.56
C PHE A 212 40.90 1.51 25.66
#